data_8736889e84ac5880307dc0509479ef31
#
_entry.id   8736889e84ac5880307dc0509479ef31
#
_cell.length_a   1.000
_cell.length_b   1.000
_cell.length_c   1.000
_cell.angle_alpha   90.00
_cell.angle_beta   90.00
_cell.angle_gamma   90.00
#
_symmetry.space_group_name_H-M   'P 1'
#
loop_
_entity.id
_entity.type
_entity.pdbx_description
1 polymer ?
#
loop_
_entity_poly.entity_id
_entity_poly.type
_entity_poly.pdbx_seq_one_letter_code
_entity_poly.pdbx_strand_id
1 'polypeptide(L)'
;VVSWMAIIAGYVQHGQPEEALYCFHIMQLDDGVSPDAITFVYALKSCANIKDICKGRELHNQIKRNSLQHDLLVCTGLVDMYAKCGFLAKAKEVFDEIHTQDVVLWTSLIEGYLEHGYYEEVLDSFNRMQLEGVSLDTFTFMCGLKSCGNMATAKQGLQIHARIQCKGFLEVDPIIGNVLVDMYAKCGQVMNMAERAFDSLPSRDVISWTTLIGGYVDQRCSKEAIKCFEQMQLEGILPNHVTFMYILKACENTWVIRKGQKVHAQIEGMGLSERKPFIGNVLIDMYAKSGLLARSREVFENLHVRDVVSWTTLIIGYYEYGDDEEALNCFNAMQMEGVSPNTHTMVCILRTCGSMVDLGKGLEIHTHMEKKGWLDNDVAVGTALLDMFLKCGLLPEAHNIFSTLH
;
A
#
# COMPACT_ATOMS: atom_id res chain seq x y z
N VAL A 1 36.21 -9.04 19.19
CA VAL A 1 34.91 -9.42 18.59
C VAL A 1 33.76 -8.89 19.40
N VAL A 2 33.64 -9.21 20.72
CA VAL A 2 32.45 -8.84 21.54
C VAL A 2 32.16 -7.36 21.58
N SER A 3 33.17 -6.47 21.70
CA SER A 3 32.95 -5.02 21.71
C SER A 3 32.49 -4.49 20.36
N TRP A 4 33.04 -5.00 19.26
CA TRP A 4 32.62 -4.67 17.91
C TRP A 4 31.19 -5.13 17.63
N MET A 5 30.85 -6.38 18.02
CA MET A 5 29.51 -6.92 17.93
C MET A 5 28.49 -6.05 18.68
N ALA A 6 28.81 -5.61 19.92
CA ALA A 6 27.91 -4.78 20.71
C ALA A 6 27.65 -3.41 20.06
N ILE A 7 28.67 -2.79 19.44
CA ILE A 7 28.52 -1.53 18.71
C ILE A 7 27.67 -1.72 17.45
N ILE A 8 27.97 -2.76 16.64
CA ILE A 8 27.22 -3.05 15.41
C ILE A 8 25.75 -3.37 15.74
N ALA A 9 25.50 -4.20 16.76
CA ALA A 9 24.15 -4.50 17.24
C ALA A 9 23.41 -3.24 17.70
N GLY A 10 24.08 -2.37 18.43
CA GLY A 10 23.54 -1.09 18.89
C GLY A 10 23.08 -0.20 17.73
N TYR A 11 23.91 -0.01 16.71
CA TYR A 11 23.54 0.77 15.52
C TYR A 11 22.34 0.15 14.78
N VAL A 12 22.30 -1.18 14.61
CA VAL A 12 21.17 -1.87 13.98
C VAL A 12 19.87 -1.66 14.77
N GLN A 13 19.91 -1.76 16.10
CA GLN A 13 18.76 -1.57 16.96
C GLN A 13 18.23 -0.13 16.95
N HIS A 14 19.11 0.85 16.78
CA HIS A 14 18.76 2.27 16.70
C HIS A 14 18.44 2.74 15.26
N GLY A 15 18.30 1.81 14.30
CA GLY A 15 17.92 2.16 12.93
C GLY A 15 19.01 2.87 12.13
N GLN A 16 20.27 2.63 12.43
CA GLN A 16 21.44 3.18 11.75
C GLN A 16 22.26 2.07 11.06
N PRO A 17 21.68 1.42 10.02
CA PRO A 17 22.30 0.27 9.36
C PRO A 17 23.58 0.63 8.58
N GLU A 18 23.73 1.86 8.10
CA GLU A 18 24.90 2.33 7.37
C GLU A 18 26.12 2.40 8.29
N GLU A 19 25.95 2.96 9.50
CA GLU A 19 26.98 3.01 10.54
C GLU A 19 27.34 1.62 11.05
N ALA A 20 26.36 0.72 11.15
CA ALA A 20 26.62 -0.67 11.50
C ALA A 20 27.53 -1.35 10.47
N LEU A 21 27.28 -1.17 9.17
CA LEU A 21 28.13 -1.70 8.09
C LEU A 21 29.50 -1.04 8.05
N TYR A 22 29.59 0.24 8.34
CA TYR A 22 30.87 0.94 8.48
C TYR A 22 31.69 0.34 9.62
N CYS A 23 31.11 0.16 10.80
CA CYS A 23 31.77 -0.49 11.94
C CYS A 23 32.19 -1.92 11.61
N PHE A 24 31.36 -2.68 10.89
CA PHE A 24 31.71 -4.03 10.42
C PHE A 24 32.93 -4.01 9.48
N HIS A 25 33.02 -3.03 8.59
CA HIS A 25 34.17 -2.87 7.70
C HIS A 25 35.44 -2.51 8.47
N ILE A 26 35.37 -1.57 9.43
CA ILE A 26 36.53 -1.22 10.28
C ILE A 26 36.99 -2.41 11.11
N MET A 27 36.06 -3.21 11.67
CA MET A 27 36.41 -4.44 12.37
C MET A 27 37.21 -5.41 11.49
N GLN A 28 36.93 -5.51 10.20
CA GLN A 28 37.66 -6.37 9.27
C GLN A 28 39.09 -5.86 8.95
N LEU A 29 39.32 -4.54 9.13
CA LEU A 29 40.64 -3.94 8.95
C LEU A 29 41.52 -4.07 10.20
N ASP A 30 40.93 -4.44 11.35
CA ASP A 30 41.62 -4.60 12.62
C ASP A 30 42.31 -5.98 12.65
N ASP A 31 43.65 -5.98 12.61
CA ASP A 31 44.45 -7.22 12.53
C ASP A 31 44.13 -8.18 13.69
N GLY A 32 43.72 -9.38 13.35
CA GLY A 32 43.43 -10.47 14.29
C GLY A 32 41.97 -10.57 14.76
N VAL A 33 41.06 -9.76 14.24
CA VAL A 33 39.63 -9.82 14.55
C VAL A 33 38.85 -10.39 13.37
N SER A 34 38.40 -11.63 13.49
CA SER A 34 37.51 -12.27 12.51
C SER A 34 36.04 -12.12 12.94
N PRO A 35 35.12 -11.74 12.03
CA PRO A 35 33.70 -11.75 12.32
C PRO A 35 33.18 -13.14 12.69
N ASP A 36 32.38 -13.21 13.73
CA ASP A 36 31.67 -14.45 14.12
C ASP A 36 30.28 -14.51 13.46
N ALA A 37 29.54 -15.60 13.64
CA ALA A 37 28.20 -15.81 13.09
C ALA A 37 27.24 -14.67 13.44
N ILE A 38 27.25 -14.21 14.69
CA ILE A 38 26.35 -13.17 15.18
C ILE A 38 26.68 -11.82 14.51
N THR A 39 27.96 -11.50 14.35
CA THR A 39 28.39 -10.26 13.68
C THR A 39 27.96 -10.26 12.20
N PHE A 40 28.07 -11.40 11.50
CA PHE A 40 27.55 -11.53 10.13
C PHE A 40 26.05 -11.34 10.08
N VAL A 41 25.27 -11.86 11.02
CA VAL A 41 23.81 -11.68 11.06
C VAL A 41 23.43 -10.20 11.18
N TYR A 42 24.10 -9.43 12.05
CA TYR A 42 23.84 -7.99 12.14
C TYR A 42 24.24 -7.23 10.85
N ALA A 43 25.34 -7.60 10.22
CA ALA A 43 25.74 -7.02 8.93
C ALA A 43 24.72 -7.35 7.82
N LEU A 44 24.24 -8.61 7.74
CA LEU A 44 23.20 -9.03 6.81
C LEU A 44 21.88 -8.29 7.06
N LYS A 45 21.48 -8.14 8.33
CA LYS A 45 20.29 -7.37 8.71
C LYS A 45 20.42 -5.90 8.32
N SER A 46 21.60 -5.32 8.41
CA SER A 46 21.86 -3.96 7.94
C SER A 46 21.70 -3.86 6.42
N CYS A 47 22.25 -4.80 5.63
CA CYS A 47 22.07 -4.86 4.18
C CYS A 47 20.58 -5.02 3.80
N ALA A 48 19.84 -5.84 4.53
CA ALA A 48 18.40 -6.02 4.34
C ALA A 48 17.62 -4.70 4.54
N ASN A 49 17.94 -3.95 5.59
CA ASN A 49 17.28 -2.70 5.94
C ASN A 49 17.51 -1.59 4.89
N ILE A 50 18.73 -1.48 4.33
CA ILE A 50 19.05 -0.50 3.27
C ILE A 50 18.83 -1.05 1.85
N LYS A 51 18.45 -2.33 1.73
CA LYS A 51 18.28 -3.05 0.46
C LYS A 51 19.54 -3.08 -0.43
N ASP A 52 20.72 -3.11 0.18
CA ASP A 52 22.00 -3.19 -0.53
C ASP A 52 22.37 -4.65 -0.84
N ILE A 53 21.93 -5.12 -2.00
CA ILE A 53 22.21 -6.47 -2.48
C ILE A 53 23.68 -6.67 -2.84
N CYS A 54 24.41 -5.64 -3.23
CA CYS A 54 25.83 -5.75 -3.61
C CYS A 54 26.66 -6.14 -2.40
N LYS A 55 26.51 -5.40 -1.29
CA LYS A 55 27.14 -5.75 0.00
C LYS A 55 26.62 -7.09 0.56
N GLY A 56 25.32 -7.36 0.42
CA GLY A 56 24.74 -8.63 0.83
C GLY A 56 25.41 -9.84 0.14
N ARG A 57 25.65 -9.77 -1.16
CA ARG A 57 26.37 -10.81 -1.92
C ARG A 57 27.84 -10.93 -1.49
N GLU A 58 28.50 -9.82 -1.20
CA GLU A 58 29.86 -9.82 -0.69
C GLU A 58 29.94 -10.54 0.67
N LEU A 59 29.03 -10.22 1.58
CA LEU A 59 28.92 -10.90 2.87
C LEU A 59 28.64 -12.40 2.72
N HIS A 60 27.76 -12.79 1.80
CA HIS A 60 27.50 -14.21 1.53
C HIS A 60 28.77 -14.95 1.08
N ASN A 61 29.59 -14.33 0.21
CA ASN A 61 30.87 -14.90 -0.21
C ASN A 61 31.88 -15.00 0.94
N GLN A 62 31.90 -14.01 1.85
CA GLN A 62 32.75 -14.06 3.05
C GLN A 62 32.29 -15.16 4.02
N ILE A 63 30.97 -15.33 4.23
CA ILE A 63 30.38 -16.40 5.04
C ILE A 63 30.82 -17.78 4.52
N LYS A 64 30.80 -18.00 3.20
CA LYS A 64 31.29 -19.24 2.57
C LYS A 64 32.78 -19.48 2.84
N ARG A 65 33.62 -18.44 2.74
CA ARG A 65 35.05 -18.53 3.03
C ARG A 65 35.34 -18.87 4.49
N ASN A 66 34.46 -18.41 5.40
CA ASN A 66 34.58 -18.69 6.84
C ASN A 66 33.88 -20.00 7.26
N SER A 67 33.43 -20.83 6.33
CA SER A 67 32.75 -22.11 6.58
C SER A 67 31.48 -21.98 7.45
N LEU A 68 30.81 -20.81 7.43
CA LEU A 68 29.59 -20.54 8.19
C LEU A 68 28.29 -20.76 7.36
N GLN A 69 28.40 -21.30 6.15
CA GLN A 69 27.27 -21.50 5.21
C GLN A 69 26.22 -22.53 5.69
N HIS A 70 26.50 -23.29 6.75
CA HIS A 70 25.56 -24.25 7.35
C HIS A 70 25.12 -23.85 8.75
N ASP A 71 25.53 -22.67 9.22
CA ASP A 71 25.06 -22.14 10.49
C ASP A 71 23.61 -21.61 10.30
N LEU A 72 22.67 -22.17 11.07
CA LEU A 72 21.25 -21.88 10.93
C LEU A 72 20.94 -20.39 11.12
N LEU A 73 21.61 -19.72 12.06
CA LEU A 73 21.40 -18.30 12.36
C LEU A 73 21.87 -17.41 11.18
N VAL A 74 23.04 -17.76 10.61
CA VAL A 74 23.60 -17.06 9.44
C VAL A 74 22.73 -17.28 8.22
N CYS A 75 22.26 -18.50 8.00
CA CYS A 75 21.37 -18.83 6.88
C CYS A 75 20.03 -18.11 6.98
N THR A 76 19.45 -18.02 8.18
CA THR A 76 18.24 -17.21 8.42
C THR A 76 18.48 -15.74 8.05
N GLY A 77 19.64 -15.19 8.46
CA GLY A 77 20.03 -13.83 8.07
C GLY A 77 20.23 -13.66 6.56
N LEU A 78 20.77 -14.66 5.86
CA LEU A 78 20.92 -14.66 4.39
C LEU A 78 19.57 -14.73 3.69
N VAL A 79 18.66 -15.61 4.14
CA VAL A 79 17.31 -15.72 3.58
C VAL A 79 16.56 -14.38 3.76
N ASP A 80 16.57 -13.79 4.96
CA ASP A 80 15.95 -12.49 5.25
C ASP A 80 16.55 -11.37 4.37
N MET A 81 17.88 -11.31 4.25
CA MET A 81 18.57 -10.31 3.43
C MET A 81 18.19 -10.44 1.94
N TYR A 82 18.27 -11.65 1.37
CA TYR A 82 17.90 -11.84 -0.03
C TYR A 82 16.43 -11.57 -0.27
N ALA A 83 15.55 -12.01 0.63
CA ALA A 83 14.12 -11.79 0.53
C ALA A 83 13.76 -10.30 0.53
N LYS A 84 14.26 -9.52 1.52
CA LYS A 84 14.03 -8.07 1.60
C LYS A 84 14.62 -7.27 0.46
N CYS A 85 15.72 -7.76 -0.14
CA CYS A 85 16.30 -7.18 -1.35
C CYS A 85 15.55 -7.59 -2.64
N GLY A 86 14.51 -8.43 -2.59
CA GLY A 86 13.72 -8.87 -3.75
C GLY A 86 14.31 -10.04 -4.55
N PHE A 87 15.39 -10.67 -4.05
CA PHE A 87 16.04 -11.81 -4.70
C PHE A 87 15.50 -13.14 -4.17
N LEU A 88 14.20 -13.37 -4.33
CA LEU A 88 13.46 -14.50 -3.74
C LEU A 88 13.94 -15.87 -4.21
N ALA A 89 14.33 -15.99 -5.48
CA ALA A 89 14.92 -17.24 -5.98
C ALA A 89 16.20 -17.61 -5.23
N LYS A 90 17.04 -16.62 -4.90
CA LYS A 90 18.27 -16.85 -4.15
C LYS A 90 18.00 -17.11 -2.66
N ALA A 91 16.99 -16.44 -2.09
CA ALA A 91 16.53 -16.74 -0.74
C ALA A 91 16.07 -18.20 -0.61
N LYS A 92 15.28 -18.67 -1.59
CA LYS A 92 14.82 -20.07 -1.66
C LYS A 92 15.97 -21.07 -1.83
N GLU A 93 16.95 -20.76 -2.68
CA GLU A 93 18.14 -21.61 -2.85
C GLU A 93 18.88 -21.79 -1.53
N VAL A 94 19.17 -20.70 -0.80
CA VAL A 94 19.81 -20.75 0.52
C VAL A 94 18.95 -21.53 1.53
N PHE A 95 17.63 -21.34 1.50
CA PHE A 95 16.68 -22.06 2.33
C PHE A 95 16.71 -23.57 2.07
N ASP A 96 16.72 -23.99 0.80
CA ASP A 96 16.67 -25.40 0.41
C ASP A 96 18.03 -26.13 0.64
N GLU A 97 19.15 -25.39 0.78
CA GLU A 97 20.47 -25.95 1.13
C GLU A 97 20.55 -26.44 2.61
N ILE A 98 19.58 -26.11 3.46
CA ILE A 98 19.59 -26.41 4.89
C ILE A 98 18.72 -27.62 5.17
N HIS A 99 19.32 -28.63 5.85
CA HIS A 99 18.63 -29.88 6.16
C HIS A 99 17.67 -29.80 7.35
N THR A 100 17.88 -28.85 8.26
CA THR A 100 17.04 -28.65 9.46
C THR A 100 16.45 -27.25 9.41
N GLN A 101 15.21 -27.17 9.00
CA GLN A 101 14.49 -25.89 8.85
C GLN A 101 13.63 -25.65 10.09
N ASP A 102 13.95 -24.61 10.85
CA ASP A 102 13.16 -24.19 12.00
C ASP A 102 12.07 -23.18 11.63
N VAL A 103 11.21 -22.84 12.60
CA VAL A 103 10.12 -21.89 12.43
C VAL A 103 10.62 -20.52 11.94
N VAL A 104 11.77 -20.05 12.44
CA VAL A 104 12.31 -18.71 12.14
C VAL A 104 12.78 -18.64 10.69
N LEU A 105 13.44 -19.68 10.20
CA LEU A 105 13.88 -19.76 8.80
C LEU A 105 12.69 -19.80 7.84
N TRP A 106 11.65 -20.59 8.16
CA TRP A 106 10.41 -20.66 7.39
C TRP A 106 9.70 -19.29 7.37
N THR A 107 9.56 -18.65 8.53
CA THR A 107 8.87 -17.35 8.62
C THR A 107 9.60 -16.25 7.86
N SER A 108 10.95 -16.25 7.86
CA SER A 108 11.74 -15.29 7.06
C SER A 108 11.49 -15.43 5.55
N LEU A 109 11.39 -16.65 5.05
CA LEU A 109 11.07 -16.90 3.63
C LEU A 109 9.64 -16.51 3.29
N ILE A 110 8.67 -16.90 4.13
CA ILE A 110 7.25 -16.59 3.97
C ILE A 110 7.01 -15.06 4.00
N GLU A 111 7.66 -14.35 4.93
CA GLU A 111 7.59 -12.88 5.00
C GLU A 111 8.10 -12.23 3.72
N GLY A 112 9.25 -12.71 3.21
CA GLY A 112 9.79 -12.22 1.96
C GLY A 112 8.85 -12.43 0.76
N TYR A 113 8.23 -13.59 0.64
CA TYR A 113 7.22 -13.83 -0.40
C TYR A 113 6.01 -12.90 -0.23
N LEU A 114 5.52 -12.72 1.00
CA LEU A 114 4.37 -11.86 1.29
C LEU A 114 4.64 -10.40 0.94
N GLU A 115 5.81 -9.85 1.32
CA GLU A 115 6.20 -8.46 1.04
C GLU A 115 6.27 -8.15 -0.46
N HIS A 116 6.64 -9.14 -1.27
CA HIS A 116 6.77 -8.98 -2.72
C HIS A 116 5.53 -9.45 -3.50
N GLY A 117 4.44 -9.81 -2.80
CA GLY A 117 3.18 -10.19 -3.44
C GLY A 117 3.12 -11.58 -4.03
N TYR A 118 4.06 -12.46 -3.68
CA TYR A 118 4.09 -13.86 -4.12
C TYR A 118 3.21 -14.73 -3.21
N TYR A 119 1.91 -14.50 -3.29
CA TYR A 119 0.92 -15.09 -2.37
C TYR A 119 0.74 -16.60 -2.54
N GLU A 120 0.92 -17.13 -3.76
CA GLU A 120 0.87 -18.57 -4.02
C GLU A 120 2.03 -19.27 -3.31
N GLU A 121 3.23 -18.73 -3.41
CA GLU A 121 4.43 -19.24 -2.75
C GLU A 121 4.33 -19.18 -1.22
N VAL A 122 3.64 -18.16 -0.67
CA VAL A 122 3.32 -18.12 0.77
C VAL A 122 2.46 -19.31 1.17
N LEU A 123 1.38 -19.60 0.41
CA LEU A 123 0.46 -20.70 0.72
C LEU A 123 1.11 -22.06 0.51
N ASP A 124 1.95 -22.22 -0.51
CA ASP A 124 2.74 -23.43 -0.73
C ASP A 124 3.74 -23.65 0.41
N SER A 125 4.46 -22.61 0.83
CA SER A 125 5.39 -22.67 1.97
C SER A 125 4.67 -23.00 3.28
N PHE A 126 3.50 -22.40 3.50
CA PHE A 126 2.63 -22.69 4.64
C PHE A 126 2.21 -24.17 4.68
N ASN A 127 1.80 -24.74 3.55
CA ASN A 127 1.41 -26.15 3.44
C ASN A 127 2.63 -27.07 3.61
N ARG A 128 3.78 -26.73 3.03
CA ARG A 128 5.03 -27.49 3.13
C ARG A 128 5.54 -27.53 4.57
N MET A 129 5.59 -26.38 5.25
CA MET A 129 5.96 -26.26 6.66
C MET A 129 5.13 -27.20 7.55
N GLN A 130 3.84 -27.34 7.24
CA GLN A 130 2.95 -28.25 7.94
C GLN A 130 3.24 -29.73 7.64
N LEU A 131 3.52 -30.08 6.37
CA LEU A 131 3.85 -31.46 5.98
C LEU A 131 5.16 -31.93 6.61
N GLU A 132 6.09 -31.02 6.81
CA GLU A 132 7.37 -31.29 7.48
C GLU A 132 7.25 -31.31 9.03
N GLY A 133 6.02 -31.11 9.56
CA GLY A 133 5.74 -31.17 11.00
C GLY A 133 6.24 -29.99 11.80
N VAL A 134 6.62 -28.89 11.16
CA VAL A 134 7.03 -27.66 11.82
C VAL A 134 5.79 -26.95 12.38
N SER A 135 5.84 -26.51 13.65
CA SER A 135 4.69 -25.87 14.29
C SER A 135 4.44 -24.50 13.70
N LEU A 136 3.21 -24.28 13.21
CA LEU A 136 2.76 -22.95 12.75
C LEU A 136 2.53 -22.05 13.96
N ASP A 137 3.12 -20.87 13.93
CA ASP A 137 2.90 -19.79 14.89
C ASP A 137 1.86 -18.78 14.41
N THR A 138 1.52 -17.81 15.26
CA THR A 138 0.55 -16.73 14.94
C THR A 138 0.95 -15.95 13.69
N PHE A 139 2.25 -15.65 13.55
CA PHE A 139 2.76 -14.90 12.40
C PHE A 139 2.57 -15.65 11.09
N THR A 140 2.89 -16.94 11.06
CA THR A 140 2.68 -17.81 9.88
C THR A 140 1.20 -17.86 9.48
N PHE A 141 0.28 -17.97 10.46
CA PHE A 141 -1.15 -17.95 10.19
C PHE A 141 -1.60 -16.59 9.61
N MET A 142 -1.09 -15.48 10.13
CA MET A 142 -1.39 -14.15 9.58
C MET A 142 -0.91 -13.99 8.14
N CYS A 143 0.27 -14.49 7.80
CA CYS A 143 0.78 -14.47 6.43
C CYS A 143 -0.11 -15.29 5.47
N GLY A 144 -0.52 -16.49 5.89
CA GLY A 144 -1.44 -17.32 5.12
C GLY A 144 -2.80 -16.65 4.91
N LEU A 145 -3.39 -16.06 5.95
CA LEU A 145 -4.67 -15.33 5.83
C LEU A 145 -4.55 -14.10 4.94
N LYS A 146 -3.50 -13.28 5.07
CA LYS A 146 -3.25 -12.12 4.19
C LYS A 146 -3.13 -12.54 2.72
N SER A 147 -2.44 -13.66 2.46
CA SER A 147 -2.32 -14.21 1.11
C SER A 147 -3.66 -14.67 0.56
N CYS A 148 -4.47 -15.39 1.36
CA CYS A 148 -5.83 -15.78 0.96
C CYS A 148 -6.72 -14.56 0.66
N GLY A 149 -6.65 -13.50 1.45
CA GLY A 149 -7.39 -12.27 1.21
C GLY A 149 -6.99 -11.59 -0.10
N ASN A 150 -5.69 -11.43 -0.35
CA ASN A 150 -5.18 -10.77 -1.55
C ASN A 150 -5.46 -11.58 -2.84
N MET A 151 -5.49 -12.91 -2.77
CA MET A 151 -5.86 -13.79 -3.88
C MET A 151 -7.37 -14.06 -3.97
N ALA A 152 -8.16 -13.53 -3.05
CA ALA A 152 -9.60 -13.81 -2.93
C ALA A 152 -9.96 -15.32 -2.84
N THR A 153 -9.08 -16.13 -2.22
CA THR A 153 -9.24 -17.59 -2.09
C THR A 153 -9.94 -17.96 -0.78
N ALA A 154 -11.24 -17.68 -0.67
CA ALA A 154 -12.05 -17.91 0.53
C ALA A 154 -12.00 -19.36 1.04
N LYS A 155 -11.91 -20.37 0.15
CA LYS A 155 -11.85 -21.78 0.54
C LYS A 155 -10.61 -22.12 1.36
N GLN A 156 -9.44 -21.64 0.93
CA GLN A 156 -8.19 -21.82 1.66
C GLN A 156 -8.20 -21.02 2.97
N GLY A 157 -8.73 -19.80 2.94
CA GLY A 157 -8.93 -18.99 4.14
C GLY A 157 -9.80 -19.68 5.21
N LEU A 158 -10.89 -20.35 4.80
CA LEU A 158 -11.73 -21.18 5.67
C LEU A 158 -10.94 -22.33 6.33
N GLN A 159 -10.08 -23.01 5.58
CA GLN A 159 -9.24 -24.08 6.11
C GLN A 159 -8.26 -23.56 7.16
N ILE A 160 -7.63 -22.41 6.89
CA ILE A 160 -6.73 -21.75 7.83
C ILE A 160 -7.49 -21.31 9.09
N HIS A 161 -8.68 -20.70 8.93
CA HIS A 161 -9.55 -20.30 10.05
C HIS A 161 -9.89 -21.49 10.97
N ALA A 162 -10.33 -22.61 10.40
CA ALA A 162 -10.64 -23.80 11.19
C ALA A 162 -9.44 -24.27 12.03
N ARG A 163 -8.23 -24.20 11.50
CA ARG A 163 -7.00 -24.55 12.22
C ARG A 163 -6.67 -23.56 13.33
N ILE A 164 -6.86 -22.28 13.11
CA ILE A 164 -6.68 -21.22 14.11
C ILE A 164 -7.63 -21.48 15.29
N GLN A 165 -8.90 -21.81 15.01
CA GLN A 165 -9.88 -22.16 16.05
C GLN A 165 -9.47 -23.41 16.84
N CYS A 166 -9.07 -24.49 16.16
CA CYS A 166 -8.62 -25.72 16.82
C CYS A 166 -7.41 -25.51 17.75
N LYS A 167 -6.57 -24.53 17.45
CA LYS A 167 -5.39 -24.20 18.27
C LYS A 167 -5.65 -23.12 19.33
N GLY A 168 -6.84 -22.52 19.37
CA GLY A 168 -7.22 -21.51 20.36
C GLY A 168 -6.52 -20.14 20.16
N PHE A 169 -5.93 -19.86 19.02
CA PHE A 169 -5.18 -18.60 18.78
C PHE A 169 -6.07 -17.36 18.81
N LEU A 170 -7.36 -17.46 18.51
CA LEU A 170 -8.29 -16.33 18.56
C LEU A 170 -8.49 -15.76 19.97
N GLU A 171 -8.31 -16.59 21.00
CA GLU A 171 -8.44 -16.17 22.39
C GLU A 171 -7.15 -15.52 22.93
N VAL A 172 -6.00 -15.84 22.29
CA VAL A 172 -4.67 -15.44 22.75
C VAL A 172 -4.19 -14.16 22.07
N ASP A 173 -4.52 -13.97 20.80
CA ASP A 173 -4.00 -12.86 20.00
C ASP A 173 -5.11 -12.13 19.20
N PRO A 174 -5.52 -10.93 19.65
CA PRO A 174 -6.54 -10.14 18.96
C PRO A 174 -6.16 -9.75 17.52
N ILE A 175 -4.86 -9.71 17.21
CA ILE A 175 -4.36 -9.30 15.87
C ILE A 175 -4.79 -10.32 14.83
N ILE A 176 -4.73 -11.62 15.15
CA ILE A 176 -5.12 -12.68 14.21
C ILE A 176 -6.60 -12.59 13.85
N GLY A 177 -7.44 -12.17 14.81
CA GLY A 177 -8.85 -11.93 14.59
C GLY A 177 -9.10 -10.80 13.59
N ASN A 178 -8.39 -9.69 13.71
CA ASN A 178 -8.48 -8.57 12.77
C ASN A 178 -8.03 -8.98 11.36
N VAL A 179 -6.94 -9.77 11.25
CA VAL A 179 -6.47 -10.30 9.95
C VAL A 179 -7.48 -11.27 9.34
N LEU A 180 -8.19 -12.03 10.16
CA LEU A 180 -9.25 -12.93 9.69
C LEU A 180 -10.46 -12.16 9.14
N VAL A 181 -10.89 -11.09 9.81
CA VAL A 181 -11.93 -10.18 9.30
C VAL A 181 -11.49 -9.56 7.97
N ASP A 182 -10.25 -9.06 7.87
CA ASP A 182 -9.68 -8.51 6.64
C ASP A 182 -9.68 -9.52 5.48
N MET A 183 -9.26 -10.75 5.75
CA MET A 183 -9.24 -11.82 4.76
C MET A 183 -10.63 -12.08 4.19
N TYR A 184 -11.65 -12.24 5.04
CA TYR A 184 -13.02 -12.48 4.57
C TYR A 184 -13.60 -11.27 3.85
N ALA A 185 -13.33 -10.05 4.33
CA ALA A 185 -13.75 -8.82 3.70
C ALA A 185 -13.18 -8.67 2.28
N LYS A 186 -11.91 -8.96 2.08
CA LYS A 186 -11.24 -8.95 0.77
C LYS A 186 -11.76 -10.03 -0.19
N CYS A 187 -12.15 -11.20 0.33
CA CYS A 187 -12.76 -12.25 -0.48
C CYS A 187 -14.16 -11.89 -1.00
N GLY A 188 -14.80 -10.84 -0.50
CA GLY A 188 -16.04 -10.23 -1.01
C GLY A 188 -17.28 -11.11 -0.95
N GLN A 189 -17.25 -12.27 -1.57
CA GLN A 189 -18.40 -13.21 -1.65
C GLN A 189 -18.83 -13.79 -0.30
N VAL A 190 -18.04 -13.60 0.74
CA VAL A 190 -18.23 -14.19 2.08
C VAL A 190 -18.28 -13.13 3.19
N MET A 191 -18.82 -11.93 2.88
CA MET A 191 -18.87 -10.83 3.84
C MET A 191 -19.61 -11.20 5.15
N ASN A 192 -20.60 -12.09 5.08
CA ASN A 192 -21.26 -12.68 6.26
C ASN A 192 -20.30 -13.46 7.16
N MET A 193 -19.19 -13.99 6.61
CA MET A 193 -18.14 -14.63 7.40
C MET A 193 -17.24 -13.61 8.08
N ALA A 194 -17.01 -12.44 7.43
CA ALA A 194 -16.32 -11.33 8.06
C ALA A 194 -17.09 -10.81 9.29
N GLU A 195 -18.41 -10.66 9.18
CA GLU A 195 -19.28 -10.29 10.31
C GLU A 195 -19.19 -11.31 11.44
N ARG A 196 -19.34 -12.60 11.15
CA ARG A 196 -19.24 -13.66 12.14
C ARG A 196 -17.87 -13.70 12.83
N ALA A 197 -16.79 -13.54 12.05
CA ALA A 197 -15.46 -13.45 12.61
C ALA A 197 -15.31 -12.23 13.53
N PHE A 198 -15.84 -11.08 13.10
CA PHE A 198 -15.86 -9.85 13.89
C PHE A 198 -16.69 -10.01 15.18
N ASP A 199 -17.84 -10.65 15.10
CA ASP A 199 -18.72 -10.90 16.27
C ASP A 199 -18.09 -11.87 17.28
N SER A 200 -17.21 -12.77 16.83
CA SER A 200 -16.48 -13.71 17.68
C SER A 200 -15.23 -13.11 18.35
N LEU A 201 -14.86 -11.86 18.04
CA LEU A 201 -13.69 -11.22 18.65
C LEU A 201 -13.89 -11.02 20.16
N PRO A 202 -12.92 -11.37 21.00
CA PRO A 202 -12.99 -11.16 22.46
C PRO A 202 -13.11 -9.69 22.86
N SER A 203 -12.50 -8.81 22.08
CA SER A 203 -12.58 -7.35 22.23
C SER A 203 -12.60 -6.69 20.85
N ARG A 204 -13.39 -5.66 20.71
CA ARG A 204 -13.48 -4.87 19.48
C ARG A 204 -12.78 -3.53 19.70
N ASP A 205 -11.82 -3.23 18.85
CA ASP A 205 -11.06 -1.99 18.88
C ASP A 205 -11.28 -1.16 17.60
N VAL A 206 -10.63 -0.02 17.50
CA VAL A 206 -10.71 0.83 16.32
C VAL A 206 -10.24 0.13 15.05
N ILE A 207 -9.29 -0.82 15.15
CA ILE A 207 -8.76 -1.55 13.99
C ILE A 207 -9.80 -2.54 13.49
N SER A 208 -10.40 -3.35 14.35
CA SER A 208 -11.43 -4.32 13.98
C SER A 208 -12.63 -3.66 13.30
N TRP A 209 -13.15 -2.57 13.89
CA TRP A 209 -14.24 -1.80 13.30
C TRP A 209 -13.85 -1.19 11.95
N THR A 210 -12.67 -0.57 11.85
CA THR A 210 -12.20 0.04 10.60
C THR A 210 -12.03 -0.99 9.50
N THR A 211 -11.55 -2.19 9.84
CA THR A 211 -11.39 -3.30 8.88
C THR A 211 -12.75 -3.77 8.35
N LEU A 212 -13.74 -3.96 9.22
CA LEU A 212 -15.09 -4.35 8.79
C LEU A 212 -15.75 -3.28 7.93
N ILE A 213 -15.66 -2.00 8.34
CA ILE A 213 -16.18 -0.85 7.58
C ILE A 213 -15.51 -0.78 6.21
N GLY A 214 -14.16 -0.91 6.15
CA GLY A 214 -13.41 -0.93 4.90
C GLY A 214 -13.88 -2.02 3.96
N GLY A 215 -14.07 -3.24 4.48
CA GLY A 215 -14.61 -4.36 3.72
C GLY A 215 -15.96 -4.07 3.07
N TYR A 216 -16.90 -3.47 3.81
CA TYR A 216 -18.19 -3.07 3.24
C TYR A 216 -18.04 -1.98 2.16
N VAL A 217 -17.14 -1.01 2.37
CA VAL A 217 -16.89 0.06 1.39
C VAL A 217 -16.32 -0.53 0.08
N ASP A 218 -15.36 -1.44 0.17
CA ASP A 218 -14.75 -2.09 -0.99
C ASP A 218 -15.75 -2.96 -1.77
N GLN A 219 -16.74 -3.54 -1.06
CA GLN A 219 -17.86 -4.25 -1.68
C GLN A 219 -19.02 -3.33 -2.11
N ARG A 220 -18.85 -2.01 -2.06
CA ARG A 220 -19.87 -1.00 -2.40
C ARG A 220 -21.16 -1.10 -1.57
N CYS A 221 -21.06 -1.69 -0.38
CA CYS A 221 -22.14 -1.83 0.59
C CYS A 221 -22.17 -0.62 1.55
N SER A 222 -22.37 0.59 1.00
CA SER A 222 -22.29 1.86 1.74
C SER A 222 -23.24 1.96 2.93
N LYS A 223 -24.44 1.34 2.85
CA LYS A 223 -25.42 1.38 3.93
C LYS A 223 -24.94 0.60 5.15
N GLU A 224 -24.36 -0.57 4.92
CA GLU A 224 -23.83 -1.46 5.95
C GLU A 224 -22.58 -0.83 6.58
N ALA A 225 -21.69 -0.25 5.77
CA ALA A 225 -20.54 0.50 6.28
C ALA A 225 -20.93 1.63 7.24
N ILE A 226 -21.96 2.40 6.89
CA ILE A 226 -22.46 3.50 7.73
C ILE A 226 -23.10 2.97 9.01
N LYS A 227 -23.85 1.87 8.96
CA LYS A 227 -24.41 1.23 10.17
C LYS A 227 -23.31 0.78 11.12
N CYS A 228 -22.26 0.14 10.59
CA CYS A 228 -21.12 -0.27 11.40
C CYS A 228 -20.41 0.94 12.04
N PHE A 229 -20.27 2.05 11.32
CA PHE A 229 -19.70 3.28 11.86
C PHE A 229 -20.55 3.86 12.99
N GLU A 230 -21.89 3.90 12.83
CA GLU A 230 -22.80 4.35 13.88
C GLU A 230 -22.73 3.45 15.11
N GLN A 231 -22.64 2.13 14.91
CA GLN A 231 -22.51 1.16 15.99
C GLN A 231 -21.16 1.32 16.74
N MET A 232 -20.05 1.49 16.00
CA MET A 232 -18.75 1.80 16.57
C MET A 232 -18.80 3.00 17.52
N GLN A 233 -19.49 4.08 17.10
CA GLN A 233 -19.66 5.28 17.93
C GLN A 233 -20.54 5.04 19.16
N LEU A 234 -21.61 4.24 19.01
CA LEU A 234 -22.48 3.85 20.13
C LEU A 234 -21.75 3.01 21.18
N GLU A 235 -20.78 2.20 20.76
CA GLU A 235 -19.91 1.44 21.67
C GLU A 235 -18.80 2.32 22.29
N GLY A 236 -18.77 3.62 21.99
CA GLY A 236 -17.79 4.57 22.54
C GLY A 236 -16.41 4.48 21.94
N ILE A 237 -16.23 3.75 20.81
CA ILE A 237 -14.96 3.62 20.13
C ILE A 237 -14.77 4.81 19.18
N LEU A 238 -13.69 5.59 19.41
CA LEU A 238 -13.40 6.77 18.62
C LEU A 238 -12.87 6.38 17.24
N PRO A 239 -13.47 6.90 16.15
CA PRO A 239 -12.98 6.69 14.79
C PRO A 239 -11.58 7.30 14.61
N ASN A 240 -10.72 6.62 13.89
CA ASN A 240 -9.45 7.17 13.44
C ASN A 240 -9.56 7.79 12.03
N HIS A 241 -8.47 8.35 11.53
CA HIS A 241 -8.45 8.97 10.20
C HIS A 241 -8.79 7.99 9.07
N VAL A 242 -8.41 6.71 9.19
CA VAL A 242 -8.73 5.67 8.18
C VAL A 242 -10.24 5.35 8.20
N THR A 243 -10.83 5.27 9.38
CA THR A 243 -12.28 5.08 9.53
C THR A 243 -13.05 6.21 8.84
N PHE A 244 -12.64 7.47 9.06
CA PHE A 244 -13.27 8.61 8.40
C PHE A 244 -13.13 8.57 6.88
N MET A 245 -11.96 8.19 6.36
CA MET A 245 -11.75 8.05 4.91
C MET A 245 -12.71 7.02 4.29
N TYR A 246 -12.85 5.85 4.90
CA TYR A 246 -13.80 4.84 4.42
C TYR A 246 -15.24 5.34 4.46
N ILE A 247 -15.65 6.02 5.53
CA ILE A 247 -17.02 6.53 5.63
C ILE A 247 -17.28 7.68 4.65
N LEU A 248 -16.34 8.58 4.45
CA LEU A 248 -16.47 9.62 3.41
C LEU A 248 -16.63 9.00 2.03
N LYS A 249 -15.82 7.97 1.70
CA LYS A 249 -15.93 7.21 0.46
C LYS A 249 -17.29 6.49 0.35
N ALA A 250 -17.84 5.98 1.44
CA ALA A 250 -19.20 5.42 1.46
C ALA A 250 -20.29 6.46 1.22
N CYS A 251 -20.01 7.74 1.50
CA CYS A 251 -20.94 8.87 1.38
C CYS A 251 -20.90 9.60 0.03
N GLU A 252 -20.18 9.10 -0.97
CA GLU A 252 -20.06 9.70 -2.31
C GLU A 252 -21.38 9.77 -3.10
N ASN A 253 -22.45 9.13 -2.62
CA ASN A 253 -23.75 9.15 -3.24
C ASN A 253 -24.67 10.22 -2.64
N THR A 254 -25.44 10.89 -3.50
CA THR A 254 -26.42 11.95 -3.14
C THR A 254 -27.40 11.55 -2.03
N TRP A 255 -27.77 10.28 -1.96
CA TRP A 255 -28.71 9.77 -0.94
C TRP A 255 -28.13 9.75 0.49
N VAL A 256 -26.81 9.77 0.63
CA VAL A 256 -26.11 9.61 1.90
C VAL A 256 -25.30 10.85 2.29
N ILE A 257 -25.27 11.86 1.42
CA ILE A 257 -24.45 13.07 1.58
C ILE A 257 -24.67 13.79 2.91
N ARG A 258 -25.90 13.77 3.46
CA ARG A 258 -26.19 14.37 4.77
C ARG A 258 -25.39 13.73 5.90
N LYS A 259 -25.07 12.42 5.80
CA LYS A 259 -24.17 11.73 6.75
C LYS A 259 -22.73 12.14 6.54
N GLY A 260 -22.29 12.27 5.28
CA GLY A 260 -20.99 12.82 4.93
C GLY A 260 -20.76 14.22 5.50
N GLN A 261 -21.76 15.10 5.44
CA GLN A 261 -21.71 16.44 6.04
C GLN A 261 -21.57 16.39 7.58
N LYS A 262 -22.25 15.45 8.26
CA LYS A 262 -22.07 15.26 9.71
C LYS A 262 -20.67 14.75 10.04
N VAL A 263 -20.16 13.83 9.24
CA VAL A 263 -18.78 13.31 9.39
C VAL A 263 -17.76 14.41 9.15
N HIS A 264 -17.97 15.28 8.14
CA HIS A 264 -17.13 16.45 7.91
C HIS A 264 -17.08 17.36 9.15
N ALA A 265 -18.24 17.71 9.73
CA ALA A 265 -18.28 18.50 10.96
C ALA A 265 -17.56 17.85 12.15
N GLN A 266 -17.60 16.52 12.25
CA GLN A 266 -16.80 15.78 13.29
C GLN A 266 -15.30 15.88 13.01
N ILE A 267 -14.88 15.76 11.76
CA ILE A 267 -13.48 15.87 11.33
C ILE A 267 -12.95 17.27 11.65
N GLU A 268 -13.72 18.33 11.35
CA GLU A 268 -13.38 19.72 11.68
C GLU A 268 -13.28 19.93 13.20
N GLY A 269 -14.27 19.44 13.96
CA GLY A 269 -14.26 19.52 15.42
C GLY A 269 -13.06 18.82 16.09
N MET A 270 -12.44 17.84 15.41
CA MET A 270 -11.24 17.14 15.85
C MET A 270 -9.93 17.77 15.32
N GLY A 271 -10.00 18.80 14.47
CA GLY A 271 -8.85 19.41 13.80
C GLY A 271 -8.07 18.46 12.90
N LEU A 272 -8.75 17.43 12.34
CA LEU A 272 -8.09 16.40 11.53
C LEU A 272 -7.83 16.87 10.10
N SER A 273 -8.64 17.77 9.56
CA SER A 273 -8.44 18.36 8.23
C SER A 273 -7.13 19.13 8.13
N GLU A 274 -6.73 19.82 9.20
CA GLU A 274 -5.48 20.57 9.28
C GLU A 274 -4.25 19.67 9.45
N ARG A 275 -4.40 18.60 10.23
CA ARG A 275 -3.29 17.68 10.58
C ARG A 275 -3.02 16.61 9.53
N LYS A 276 -4.00 16.33 8.66
CA LYS A 276 -3.96 15.22 7.70
C LYS A 276 -4.48 15.68 6.33
N PRO A 277 -3.64 16.26 5.46
CA PRO A 277 -4.03 16.84 4.17
C PRO A 277 -4.83 15.88 3.28
N PHE A 278 -4.54 14.56 3.33
CA PHE A 278 -5.25 13.56 2.54
C PHE A 278 -6.75 13.44 2.90
N ILE A 279 -7.18 13.80 4.13
CA ILE A 279 -8.61 13.83 4.50
C ILE A 279 -9.33 14.92 3.70
N GLY A 280 -8.68 16.06 3.51
CA GLY A 280 -9.20 17.13 2.68
C GLY A 280 -9.46 16.68 1.25
N ASN A 281 -8.54 15.91 0.66
CA ASN A 281 -8.71 15.36 -0.68
C ASN A 281 -9.92 14.41 -0.77
N VAL A 282 -10.15 13.58 0.24
CA VAL A 282 -11.33 12.68 0.29
C VAL A 282 -12.63 13.47 0.47
N LEU A 283 -12.62 14.57 1.24
CA LEU A 283 -13.78 15.47 1.38
C LEU A 283 -14.11 16.18 0.06
N ILE A 284 -13.11 16.68 -0.67
CA ILE A 284 -13.26 17.28 -1.99
C ILE A 284 -13.92 16.27 -2.94
N ASP A 285 -13.41 15.03 -2.98
CA ASP A 285 -13.92 13.96 -3.82
C ASP A 285 -15.37 13.58 -3.46
N MET A 286 -15.67 13.42 -2.17
CA MET A 286 -17.02 13.12 -1.69
C MET A 286 -18.04 14.21 -2.11
N TYR A 287 -17.70 15.48 -1.92
CA TYR A 287 -18.59 16.56 -2.32
C TYR A 287 -18.71 16.68 -3.84
N ALA A 288 -17.62 16.54 -4.57
CA ALA A 288 -17.62 16.56 -6.02
C ALA A 288 -18.52 15.44 -6.58
N LYS A 289 -18.30 14.19 -6.21
CA LYS A 289 -19.11 13.04 -6.64
C LYS A 289 -20.59 13.11 -6.23
N SER A 290 -20.89 13.89 -5.19
CA SER A 290 -22.27 14.14 -4.77
C SER A 290 -22.93 15.35 -5.50
N GLY A 291 -22.22 16.00 -6.43
CA GLY A 291 -22.70 17.17 -7.17
C GLY A 291 -22.66 18.48 -6.38
N LEU A 292 -22.07 18.49 -5.20
CA LEU A 292 -21.94 19.69 -4.36
C LEU A 292 -20.62 20.42 -4.63
N LEU A 293 -20.40 20.84 -5.89
CA LEU A 293 -19.15 21.45 -6.36
C LEU A 293 -18.75 22.69 -5.57
N ALA A 294 -19.72 23.53 -5.18
CA ALA A 294 -19.45 24.70 -4.35
C ALA A 294 -18.85 24.33 -2.98
N ARG A 295 -19.33 23.23 -2.37
CA ARG A 295 -18.77 22.72 -1.12
C ARG A 295 -17.42 22.06 -1.32
N SER A 296 -17.23 21.36 -2.44
CA SER A 296 -15.93 20.79 -2.83
C SER A 296 -14.87 21.88 -2.93
N ARG A 297 -15.22 23.01 -3.58
CA ARG A 297 -14.36 24.19 -3.71
C ARG A 297 -14.06 24.85 -2.37
N GLU A 298 -15.06 25.04 -1.52
CA GLU A 298 -14.90 25.59 -0.16
C GLU A 298 -13.89 24.77 0.66
N VAL A 299 -14.00 23.44 0.64
CA VAL A 299 -13.04 22.55 1.32
C VAL A 299 -11.64 22.72 0.73
N PHE A 300 -11.52 22.78 -0.60
CA PHE A 300 -10.25 22.98 -1.28
C PHE A 300 -9.59 24.32 -0.92
N GLU A 301 -10.36 25.42 -0.87
CA GLU A 301 -9.86 26.74 -0.52
C GLU A 301 -9.35 26.83 0.93
N ASN A 302 -9.94 26.02 1.82
CA ASN A 302 -9.54 25.94 3.22
C ASN A 302 -8.34 25.02 3.47
N LEU A 303 -7.80 24.34 2.44
CA LEU A 303 -6.59 23.52 2.61
C LEU A 303 -5.35 24.39 2.85
N HIS A 304 -4.58 24.08 3.88
CA HIS A 304 -3.31 24.76 4.17
C HIS A 304 -2.24 24.50 3.11
N VAL A 305 -2.25 23.28 2.52
CA VAL A 305 -1.35 22.86 1.45
C VAL A 305 -2.19 22.25 0.34
N ARG A 306 -2.06 22.81 -0.86
CA ARG A 306 -2.71 22.34 -2.08
C ARG A 306 -1.68 21.59 -2.90
N ASP A 307 -1.78 20.27 -2.90
CA ASP A 307 -0.89 19.39 -3.67
C ASP A 307 -1.49 19.01 -5.02
N VAL A 308 -0.74 18.26 -5.82
CA VAL A 308 -1.21 17.77 -7.12
C VAL A 308 -2.48 16.92 -7.00
N VAL A 309 -2.68 16.21 -5.87
CA VAL A 309 -3.85 15.37 -5.67
C VAL A 309 -5.08 16.21 -5.42
N SER A 310 -5.01 17.22 -4.54
CA SER A 310 -6.12 18.12 -4.25
C SER A 310 -6.60 18.88 -5.49
N TRP A 311 -5.66 19.43 -6.28
CA TRP A 311 -5.97 20.07 -7.56
C TRP A 311 -6.62 19.11 -8.56
N THR A 312 -6.02 17.92 -8.75
CA THR A 312 -6.54 16.92 -9.69
C THR A 312 -7.94 16.47 -9.30
N THR A 313 -8.20 16.25 -8.01
CA THR A 313 -9.52 15.83 -7.52
C THR A 313 -10.59 16.90 -7.80
N LEU A 314 -10.27 18.18 -7.57
CA LEU A 314 -11.19 19.27 -7.85
C LEU A 314 -11.47 19.42 -9.36
N ILE A 315 -10.45 19.35 -10.21
CA ILE A 315 -10.54 19.41 -11.67
C ILE A 315 -11.41 18.27 -12.20
N ILE A 316 -11.17 17.04 -11.75
CA ILE A 316 -11.98 15.88 -12.14
C ILE A 316 -13.44 16.08 -11.72
N GLY A 317 -13.68 16.61 -10.51
CA GLY A 317 -15.02 16.89 -10.02
C GLY A 317 -15.78 17.84 -10.93
N TYR A 318 -15.19 18.95 -11.36
CA TYR A 318 -15.82 19.87 -12.31
C TYR A 318 -16.08 19.23 -13.67
N TYR A 319 -15.10 18.50 -14.21
CA TYR A 319 -15.24 17.81 -15.50
C TYR A 319 -16.37 16.76 -15.48
N GLU A 320 -16.47 15.92 -14.44
CA GLU A 320 -17.50 14.88 -14.34
C GLU A 320 -18.92 15.44 -14.28
N TYR A 321 -19.08 16.67 -13.78
CA TYR A 321 -20.36 17.36 -13.75
C TYR A 321 -20.61 18.30 -14.95
N GLY A 322 -19.71 18.28 -15.93
CA GLY A 322 -19.83 19.03 -17.17
C GLY A 322 -19.58 20.55 -17.03
N ASP A 323 -18.89 20.95 -15.96
CA ASP A 323 -18.43 22.31 -15.76
C ASP A 323 -17.00 22.46 -16.30
N ASP A 324 -16.90 22.29 -17.61
CA ASP A 324 -15.64 22.24 -18.35
C ASP A 324 -14.84 23.56 -18.23
N GLU A 325 -15.53 24.68 -18.12
CA GLU A 325 -14.90 26.01 -17.97
C GLU A 325 -14.21 26.14 -16.61
N GLU A 326 -14.88 25.74 -15.52
CA GLU A 326 -14.27 25.76 -14.18
C GLU A 326 -13.15 24.72 -14.05
N ALA A 327 -13.23 23.57 -14.73
CA ALA A 327 -12.14 22.59 -14.77
C ALA A 327 -10.87 23.20 -15.39
N LEU A 328 -10.98 23.94 -16.51
CA LEU A 328 -9.88 24.67 -17.14
C LEU A 328 -9.36 25.82 -16.28
N ASN A 329 -10.25 26.56 -15.61
CA ASN A 329 -9.88 27.63 -14.69
C ASN A 329 -9.04 27.08 -13.52
N CYS A 330 -9.45 25.96 -12.94
CA CYS A 330 -8.69 25.27 -11.90
C CYS A 330 -7.33 24.78 -12.39
N PHE A 331 -7.24 24.26 -13.61
CA PHE A 331 -5.98 23.84 -14.21
C PHE A 331 -5.00 25.01 -14.41
N ASN A 332 -5.49 26.14 -14.91
CA ASN A 332 -4.67 27.35 -15.06
C ASN A 332 -4.19 27.86 -13.70
N ALA A 333 -5.06 27.87 -12.68
CA ALA A 333 -4.71 28.26 -11.31
C ALA A 333 -3.65 27.30 -10.70
N MET A 334 -3.77 25.99 -10.90
CA MET A 334 -2.79 24.99 -10.51
C MET A 334 -1.40 25.30 -11.08
N GLN A 335 -1.33 25.65 -12.37
CA GLN A 335 -0.07 26.02 -13.03
C GLN A 335 0.51 27.33 -12.48
N MET A 336 -0.35 28.34 -12.20
CA MET A 336 0.06 29.62 -11.62
C MET A 336 0.61 29.46 -10.20
N GLU A 337 0.09 28.51 -9.39
CA GLU A 337 0.64 28.16 -8.09
C GLU A 337 1.93 27.30 -8.19
N GLY A 338 2.40 26.99 -9.39
CA GLY A 338 3.63 26.21 -9.63
C GLY A 338 3.48 24.72 -9.36
N VAL A 339 2.27 24.19 -9.22
CA VAL A 339 2.02 22.77 -9.00
C VAL A 339 2.03 22.06 -10.35
N SER A 340 2.96 21.10 -10.52
CA SER A 340 3.06 20.32 -11.76
C SER A 340 1.91 19.33 -11.90
N PRO A 341 1.17 19.34 -13.02
CA PRO A 341 0.12 18.35 -13.29
C PRO A 341 0.69 16.92 -13.33
N ASN A 342 -0.16 15.95 -13.00
CA ASN A 342 0.15 14.53 -13.19
C ASN A 342 -0.61 13.98 -14.43
N THR A 343 -0.39 12.70 -14.76
CA THR A 343 -1.08 12.00 -15.85
C THR A 343 -2.60 12.13 -15.78
N HIS A 344 -3.18 11.96 -14.60
CA HIS A 344 -4.64 12.04 -14.40
C HIS A 344 -5.18 13.44 -14.68
N THR A 345 -4.47 14.49 -14.23
CA THR A 345 -4.79 15.88 -14.53
C THR A 345 -4.79 16.12 -16.05
N MET A 346 -3.74 15.65 -16.74
CA MET A 346 -3.58 15.87 -18.17
C MET A 346 -4.66 15.15 -18.98
N VAL A 347 -4.96 13.90 -18.66
CA VAL A 347 -6.05 13.14 -19.29
C VAL A 347 -7.39 13.85 -19.11
N CYS A 348 -7.68 14.34 -17.92
CA CYS A 348 -8.91 15.07 -17.64
C CYS A 348 -9.01 16.34 -18.48
N ILE A 349 -7.96 17.15 -18.49
CA ILE A 349 -7.96 18.44 -19.22
C ILE A 349 -8.01 18.25 -20.74
N LEU A 350 -7.35 17.25 -21.30
CA LEU A 350 -7.48 16.91 -22.72
C LEU A 350 -8.93 16.53 -23.09
N ARG A 351 -9.59 15.74 -22.24
CA ARG A 351 -10.99 15.39 -22.41
C ARG A 351 -11.90 16.61 -22.31
N THR A 352 -11.61 17.53 -21.37
CA THR A 352 -12.31 18.81 -21.22
C THR A 352 -12.16 19.68 -22.48
N CYS A 353 -10.95 19.82 -23.04
CA CYS A 353 -10.75 20.54 -24.30
C CYS A 353 -11.50 19.89 -25.48
N GLY A 354 -11.54 18.54 -25.52
CA GLY A 354 -12.31 17.81 -26.52
C GLY A 354 -13.82 18.02 -26.38
N SER A 355 -14.38 18.06 -25.17
CA SER A 355 -15.82 18.32 -24.95
C SER A 355 -16.21 19.76 -25.33
N MET A 356 -15.35 20.73 -25.03
CA MET A 356 -15.56 22.13 -25.40
C MET A 356 -15.24 22.44 -26.87
N VAL A 357 -14.61 21.50 -27.58
CA VAL A 357 -14.09 21.70 -28.94
C VAL A 357 -13.11 22.89 -28.99
N ASP A 358 -12.37 23.13 -27.89
CA ASP A 358 -11.36 24.19 -27.78
C ASP A 358 -10.01 23.72 -28.32
N LEU A 359 -9.86 23.88 -29.63
CA LEU A 359 -8.63 23.51 -30.33
C LEU A 359 -7.42 24.33 -29.87
N GLY A 360 -7.62 25.63 -29.57
CA GLY A 360 -6.53 26.52 -29.18
C GLY A 360 -5.84 26.05 -27.90
N LYS A 361 -6.66 25.77 -26.89
CA LYS A 361 -6.18 25.26 -25.59
C LYS A 361 -5.61 23.84 -25.72
N GLY A 362 -6.26 22.98 -26.51
CA GLY A 362 -5.80 21.62 -26.77
C GLY A 362 -4.38 21.59 -27.38
N LEU A 363 -4.08 22.45 -28.36
CA LEU A 363 -2.76 22.58 -28.99
C LEU A 363 -1.70 23.16 -28.02
N GLU A 364 -2.09 24.14 -27.18
CA GLU A 364 -1.20 24.67 -26.13
C GLU A 364 -0.75 23.56 -25.18
N ILE A 365 -1.72 22.74 -24.72
CA ILE A 365 -1.47 21.61 -23.82
C ILE A 365 -0.62 20.56 -24.52
N HIS A 366 -0.91 20.19 -25.77
CA HIS A 366 -0.12 19.27 -26.57
C HIS A 366 1.36 19.71 -26.66
N THR A 367 1.60 20.98 -27.03
CA THR A 367 2.96 21.54 -27.11
C THR A 367 3.70 21.49 -25.77
N HIS A 368 2.98 21.71 -24.66
CA HIS A 368 3.54 21.60 -23.32
C HIS A 368 3.94 20.16 -22.98
N MET A 369 3.12 19.18 -23.38
CA MET A 369 3.36 17.75 -23.16
C MET A 369 4.54 17.23 -23.97
N GLU A 370 4.68 17.63 -25.24
CA GLU A 370 5.83 17.30 -26.09
C GLU A 370 7.14 17.76 -25.46
N LYS A 371 7.18 19.02 -24.98
CA LYS A 371 8.37 19.58 -24.31
C LYS A 371 8.79 18.81 -23.05
N LYS A 372 7.84 18.15 -22.37
CA LYS A 372 8.08 17.35 -21.17
C LYS A 372 8.26 15.86 -21.44
N GLY A 373 8.17 15.39 -22.68
CA GLY A 373 8.32 13.98 -23.05
C GLY A 373 7.22 13.05 -22.47
N TRP A 374 6.01 13.57 -22.27
CA TRP A 374 4.92 12.80 -21.66
C TRP A 374 4.26 11.82 -22.63
N LEU A 375 4.38 12.06 -23.93
CA LEU A 375 3.78 11.22 -24.97
C LEU A 375 4.49 9.87 -25.09
N ASP A 376 5.79 9.82 -24.80
CA ASP A 376 6.61 8.61 -24.94
C ASP A 376 6.39 7.59 -23.81
N ASN A 377 5.77 8.00 -22.71
CA ASN A 377 5.74 7.22 -21.48
C ASN A 377 4.32 6.77 -21.01
N ASP A 378 3.23 7.29 -21.60
CA ASP A 378 1.89 7.00 -21.07
C ASP A 378 0.82 6.89 -22.16
N VAL A 379 0.38 5.67 -22.44
CA VAL A 379 -0.66 5.34 -23.44
C VAL A 379 -1.99 6.03 -23.11
N ALA A 380 -2.32 6.26 -21.84
CA ALA A 380 -3.57 6.89 -21.45
C ALA A 380 -3.62 8.36 -21.87
N VAL A 381 -2.49 9.07 -21.76
CA VAL A 381 -2.34 10.46 -22.21
C VAL A 381 -2.43 10.54 -23.73
N GLY A 382 -1.71 9.67 -24.44
CA GLY A 382 -1.78 9.60 -25.90
C GLY A 382 -3.20 9.32 -26.42
N THR A 383 -3.92 8.41 -25.76
CA THR A 383 -5.32 8.10 -26.09
C THR A 383 -6.25 9.29 -25.85
N ALA A 384 -6.08 10.02 -24.74
CA ALA A 384 -6.88 11.22 -24.45
C ALA A 384 -6.60 12.35 -25.46
N LEU A 385 -5.34 12.51 -25.90
CA LEU A 385 -4.95 13.47 -26.91
C LEU A 385 -5.56 13.14 -28.28
N LEU A 386 -5.53 11.85 -28.64
CA LEU A 386 -6.16 11.36 -29.86
C LEU A 386 -7.68 11.64 -29.86
N ASP A 387 -8.37 11.35 -28.76
CA ASP A 387 -9.81 11.62 -28.59
C ASP A 387 -10.11 13.14 -28.73
N MET A 388 -9.27 13.97 -28.12
CA MET A 388 -9.39 15.43 -28.21
C MET A 388 -9.26 15.90 -29.67
N PHE A 389 -8.24 15.44 -30.43
CA PHE A 389 -8.08 15.83 -31.83
C PHE A 389 -9.23 15.34 -32.72
N LEU A 390 -9.72 14.12 -32.48
CA LEU A 390 -10.90 13.60 -33.19
C LEU A 390 -12.14 14.45 -32.97
N LYS A 391 -12.41 14.84 -31.71
CA LYS A 391 -13.55 15.70 -31.34
C LYS A 391 -13.42 17.12 -31.90
N CYS A 392 -12.20 17.63 -32.01
CA CYS A 392 -11.94 18.94 -32.64
C CYS A 392 -11.87 18.89 -34.18
N GLY A 393 -12.04 17.70 -34.80
CA GLY A 393 -12.05 17.55 -36.26
C GLY A 393 -10.67 17.52 -36.92
N LEU A 394 -9.59 17.41 -36.15
CA LEU A 394 -8.21 17.36 -36.64
C LEU A 394 -7.77 15.92 -36.93
N LEU A 395 -8.29 15.33 -38.01
CA LEU A 395 -8.00 13.96 -38.39
C LEU A 395 -6.53 13.69 -38.72
N PRO A 396 -5.77 14.57 -39.40
CA PRO A 396 -4.35 14.35 -39.69
C PRO A 396 -3.52 14.27 -38.42
N GLU A 397 -3.74 15.15 -37.45
CA GLU A 397 -3.04 15.19 -36.17
C GLU A 397 -3.39 13.95 -35.33
N ALA A 398 -4.65 13.56 -35.30
CA ALA A 398 -5.08 12.32 -34.66
C ALA A 398 -4.39 11.09 -35.25
N HIS A 399 -4.25 11.04 -36.61
CA HIS A 399 -3.53 9.94 -37.28
C HIS A 399 -2.04 9.94 -36.94
N ASN A 400 -1.39 11.10 -36.83
CA ASN A 400 -0.01 11.21 -36.42
C ASN A 400 0.20 10.65 -34.99
N ILE A 401 -0.64 11.05 -34.03
CA ILE A 401 -0.57 10.54 -32.65
C ILE A 401 -0.79 9.03 -32.62
N PHE A 402 -1.78 8.53 -33.37
CA PHE A 402 -2.04 7.08 -33.47
C PHE A 402 -0.81 6.30 -33.94
N SER A 403 -0.08 6.85 -34.93
CA SER A 403 1.14 6.20 -35.46
C SER A 403 2.33 6.23 -34.51
N THR A 404 2.36 7.17 -33.55
CA THR A 404 3.42 7.24 -32.54
C THR A 404 3.16 6.36 -31.31
N LEU A 405 1.91 5.95 -31.09
CA LEU A 405 1.51 5.08 -29.98
C LEU A 405 1.77 3.59 -30.25
N HIS A 406 2.17 3.25 -31.47
CA HIS A 406 2.49 1.88 -31.91
C HIS A 406 3.96 1.77 -32.27
#